data_99d006c9e2cb58ef2ea217dda4e97929
#
_entry.id   99d006c9e2cb58ef2ea217dda4e97929
#
_cell.length_a   1.000
_cell.length_b   1.000
_cell.length_c   1.000
_cell.angle_alpha   90.00
_cell.angle_beta   90.00
_cell.angle_gamma   90.00
#
_symmetry.space_group_name_H-M   'P 1'
#
loop_
_entity.id
_entity.type
_entity.pdbx_description
1 polymer ?
#
loop_
_entity_poly.entity_id
_entity_poly.type
_entity_poly.pdbx_seq_one_letter_code
_entity_poly.pdbx_strand_id
1 'polypeptide(L)'
;VAATVGLAGLVVLHFIFAFWLTFQNWKARGTDRYAVTSKPKKVEWASQNMLVLGIIVILGMGLHLYNFWAKMMLVELVQCAGNHELATNGVYWIAETFSCPCYTVIYLVWLAALWMHLNHGLWSSMQTLGWSGKVWFNRWRAISCIVSTIIILMFAAVAVAYCFGYRPCDINDVANVANACHAGGSC
;
A
#
# COMPACT_ATOMS: atom_id res chain seq x y z
N VAL A 1 18.60 -4.57 4.10
CA VAL A 1 18.91 -4.23 2.69
C VAL A 1 18.48 -5.36 1.75
N ALA A 2 18.97 -6.62 1.89
CA ALA A 2 18.65 -7.71 0.96
C ALA A 2 17.14 -8.00 0.82
N ALA A 3 16.41 -8.06 1.93
CA ALA A 3 14.95 -8.27 1.92
C ALA A 3 14.21 -7.13 1.22
N THR A 4 14.61 -5.88 1.45
CA THR A 4 14.01 -4.68 0.82
C THR A 4 14.23 -4.70 -0.68
N VAL A 5 15.45 -5.01 -1.14
CA VAL A 5 15.78 -5.12 -2.58
C VAL A 5 15.00 -6.26 -3.24
N GLY A 6 14.90 -7.41 -2.57
CA GLY A 6 14.13 -8.55 -3.06
C GLY A 6 12.64 -8.22 -3.21
N LEU A 7 12.04 -7.59 -2.19
CA LEU A 7 10.65 -7.16 -2.23
C LEU A 7 10.40 -6.12 -3.34
N ALA A 8 11.27 -5.11 -3.45
CA ALA A 8 11.20 -4.11 -4.51
C ALA A 8 11.27 -4.74 -5.90
N GLY A 9 12.17 -5.71 -6.10
CA GLY A 9 12.28 -6.46 -7.35
C GLY A 9 10.98 -7.21 -7.71
N LEU A 10 10.35 -7.88 -6.75
CA LEU A 10 9.08 -8.57 -6.96
C LEU A 10 7.94 -7.60 -7.30
N VAL A 11 7.88 -6.44 -6.65
CA VAL A 11 6.90 -5.40 -6.93
C VAL A 11 7.07 -4.84 -8.34
N VAL A 12 8.30 -4.55 -8.76
CA VAL A 12 8.61 -4.08 -10.12
C VAL A 12 8.21 -5.13 -11.17
N LEU A 13 8.55 -6.40 -10.95
CA LEU A 13 8.14 -7.50 -11.84
C LEU A 13 6.61 -7.59 -11.93
N HIS A 14 5.90 -7.47 -10.80
CA HIS A 14 4.44 -7.46 -10.79
C HIS A 14 3.87 -6.34 -11.66
N PHE A 15 4.42 -5.13 -11.60
CA PHE A 15 3.99 -4.00 -12.44
C PHE A 15 4.26 -4.26 -13.92
N ILE A 16 5.46 -4.74 -14.27
CA ILE A 16 5.82 -5.06 -15.66
C ILE A 16 4.81 -6.05 -16.24
N PHE A 17 4.55 -7.16 -15.55
CA PHE A 17 3.59 -8.16 -16.02
C PHE A 17 2.16 -7.62 -16.08
N ALA A 18 1.72 -6.83 -15.10
CA ALA A 18 0.38 -6.26 -15.08
C ALA A 18 0.14 -5.34 -16.30
N PHE A 19 1.08 -4.42 -16.59
CA PHE A 19 0.98 -3.55 -17.75
C PHE A 19 1.12 -4.31 -19.08
N TRP A 20 2.06 -5.24 -19.15
CA TRP A 20 2.24 -6.08 -20.33
C TRP A 20 0.98 -6.85 -20.70
N LEU A 21 0.39 -7.56 -19.75
CA LEU A 21 -0.86 -8.32 -19.96
C LEU A 21 -2.03 -7.38 -20.29
N THR A 22 -2.11 -6.22 -19.67
CA THR A 22 -3.14 -5.21 -20.00
C THR A 22 -3.00 -4.76 -21.44
N PHE A 23 -1.78 -4.45 -21.89
CA PHE A 23 -1.51 -4.05 -23.27
C PHE A 23 -1.85 -5.17 -24.28
N GLN A 24 -1.46 -6.40 -23.97
CA GLN A 24 -1.83 -7.57 -24.80
C GLN A 24 -3.34 -7.72 -24.91
N ASN A 25 -4.07 -7.57 -23.79
CA ASN A 25 -5.54 -7.65 -23.78
C ASN A 25 -6.18 -6.54 -24.61
N TRP A 26 -5.65 -5.30 -24.54
CA TRP A 26 -6.14 -4.21 -25.38
C TRP A 26 -5.90 -4.48 -26.86
N LYS A 27 -4.72 -4.96 -27.21
CA LYS A 27 -4.37 -5.33 -28.59
C LYS A 27 -5.25 -6.48 -29.11
N ALA A 28 -5.51 -7.49 -28.28
CA ALA A 28 -6.33 -8.64 -28.65
C ALA A 28 -7.81 -8.28 -28.85
N ARG A 29 -8.33 -7.28 -28.11
CA ARG A 29 -9.71 -6.80 -28.30
C ARG A 29 -9.93 -6.07 -29.63
N GLY A 30 -8.89 -5.43 -30.17
CA GLY A 30 -8.99 -4.61 -31.37
C GLY A 30 -9.92 -3.42 -31.21
N THR A 31 -10.37 -2.88 -32.35
CA THR A 31 -11.32 -1.77 -32.43
C THR A 31 -12.78 -2.22 -32.44
N ASP A 32 -13.02 -3.50 -32.66
CA ASP A 32 -14.38 -4.05 -32.76
C ASP A 32 -15.02 -4.15 -31.38
N ARG A 33 -16.05 -3.33 -31.17
CA ARG A 33 -16.86 -3.43 -29.95
C ARG A 33 -17.96 -4.44 -30.14
N TYR A 34 -18.23 -5.24 -29.12
CA TYR A 34 -19.36 -6.14 -29.13
C TYR A 34 -20.66 -5.39 -29.39
N ALA A 35 -21.47 -5.88 -30.32
CA ALA A 35 -22.77 -5.31 -30.62
C ALA A 35 -23.74 -5.33 -29.42
N VAL A 36 -23.51 -6.25 -28.47
CA VAL A 36 -24.26 -6.35 -27.22
C VAL A 36 -23.29 -6.24 -26.05
N THR A 37 -23.34 -5.16 -25.30
CA THR A 37 -22.59 -4.94 -24.06
C THR A 37 -23.32 -5.59 -22.88
N SER A 38 -23.30 -6.91 -22.77
CA SER A 38 -23.81 -7.56 -21.57
C SER A 38 -22.67 -7.69 -20.54
N LYS A 39 -22.80 -7.03 -19.38
CA LYS A 39 -21.88 -7.27 -18.27
C LYS A 39 -22.20 -8.64 -17.68
N PRO A 40 -21.20 -9.54 -17.56
CA PRO A 40 -21.43 -10.87 -16.96
C PRO A 40 -21.89 -10.69 -15.51
N LYS A 41 -23.09 -11.16 -15.18
CA LYS A 41 -23.71 -10.99 -13.84
C LYS A 41 -22.93 -11.68 -12.70
N LYS A 42 -21.98 -12.58 -13.03
CA LYS A 42 -21.22 -13.38 -12.06
C LYS A 42 -19.78 -12.93 -11.87
N VAL A 43 -19.31 -11.88 -12.54
CA VAL A 43 -17.93 -11.40 -12.42
C VAL A 43 -17.86 -10.32 -11.34
N GLU A 44 -16.92 -10.50 -10.41
CA GLU A 44 -16.68 -9.52 -9.32
C GLU A 44 -16.30 -8.16 -9.89
N TRP A 45 -16.79 -7.10 -9.24
CA TRP A 45 -16.48 -5.71 -9.62
C TRP A 45 -14.96 -5.44 -9.58
N ALA A 46 -14.27 -5.95 -8.56
CA ALA A 46 -12.82 -5.81 -8.43
C ALA A 46 -12.07 -6.41 -9.62
N SER A 47 -12.51 -7.59 -10.12
CA SER A 47 -11.92 -8.21 -11.32
C SER A 47 -12.05 -7.35 -12.56
N GLN A 48 -13.20 -6.70 -12.74
CA GLN A 48 -13.45 -5.83 -13.89
C GLN A 48 -12.66 -4.52 -13.84
N ASN A 49 -12.33 -4.03 -12.65
CA ASN A 49 -11.67 -2.75 -12.40
C ASN A 49 -10.24 -2.92 -11.85
N MET A 50 -9.64 -4.10 -12.02
CA MET A 50 -8.34 -4.43 -11.42
C MET A 50 -7.23 -3.48 -11.86
N LEU A 51 -7.25 -3.01 -13.10
CA LEU A 51 -6.29 -2.02 -13.59
C LEU A 51 -6.43 -0.68 -12.85
N VAL A 52 -7.66 -0.19 -12.68
CA VAL A 52 -7.93 1.07 -11.97
C VAL A 52 -7.51 0.96 -10.52
N LEU A 53 -7.88 -0.15 -9.85
CA LEU A 53 -7.43 -0.45 -8.49
C LEU A 53 -5.91 -0.51 -8.39
N GLY A 54 -5.24 -1.16 -9.35
CA GLY A 54 -3.79 -1.22 -9.42
C GLY A 54 -3.14 0.15 -9.56
N ILE A 55 -3.68 1.04 -10.38
CA ILE A 55 -3.20 2.43 -10.51
C ILE A 55 -3.34 3.19 -9.19
N ILE A 56 -4.48 3.09 -8.52
CA ILE A 56 -4.69 3.74 -7.21
C ILE A 56 -3.69 3.17 -6.18
N VAL A 57 -3.45 1.87 -6.19
CA VAL A 57 -2.48 1.22 -5.30
C VAL A 57 -1.06 1.72 -5.57
N ILE A 58 -0.66 1.88 -6.83
CA ILE A 58 0.67 2.43 -7.19
C ILE A 58 0.83 3.87 -6.71
N LEU A 59 -0.18 4.72 -6.93
CA LEU A 59 -0.15 6.12 -6.50
C LEU A 59 -0.06 6.24 -4.98
N GLY A 60 -0.88 5.48 -4.24
CA GLY A 60 -0.82 5.45 -2.78
C GLY A 60 0.48 4.85 -2.24
N MET A 61 1.03 3.84 -2.92
CA MET A 61 2.34 3.29 -2.57
C MET A 61 3.45 4.31 -2.78
N GLY A 62 3.42 5.10 -3.87
CA GLY A 62 4.36 6.20 -4.08
C GLY A 62 4.29 7.23 -2.96
N LEU A 63 3.08 7.62 -2.54
CA LEU A 63 2.87 8.51 -1.40
C LEU A 63 3.40 7.89 -0.09
N HIS A 64 3.16 6.59 0.13
CA HIS A 64 3.65 5.87 1.30
C HIS A 64 5.19 5.80 1.32
N LEU A 65 5.81 5.50 0.19
CA LEU A 65 7.27 5.50 0.08
C LEU A 65 7.86 6.89 0.32
N TYR A 66 7.22 7.95 -0.17
CA TYR A 66 7.66 9.32 0.08
C TYR A 66 7.55 9.69 1.57
N ASN A 67 6.40 9.42 2.21
CA ASN A 67 6.16 9.83 3.59
C ASN A 67 6.96 9.04 4.63
N PHE A 68 7.28 7.78 4.35
CA PHE A 68 7.96 6.90 5.30
C PHE A 68 9.34 6.46 4.81
N TRP A 69 9.41 5.77 3.68
CA TRP A 69 10.68 5.21 3.21
C TRP A 69 11.72 6.29 2.90
N ALA A 70 11.34 7.34 2.17
CA ALA A 70 12.27 8.40 1.81
C ALA A 70 12.72 9.22 3.03
N LYS A 71 11.83 9.47 3.98
CA LYS A 71 12.15 10.23 5.20
C LYS A 71 12.98 9.43 6.21
N MET A 72 12.84 8.11 6.22
CA MET A 72 13.53 7.22 7.15
C MET A 72 14.75 6.58 6.51
N MET A 73 14.54 5.71 5.52
CA MET A 73 15.58 4.86 4.95
C MET A 73 16.50 5.61 3.98
N LEU A 74 15.98 6.54 3.18
CA LEU A 74 16.82 7.29 2.26
C LEU A 74 17.75 8.25 3.02
N VAL A 75 17.26 8.88 4.08
CA VAL A 75 18.07 9.75 4.94
C VAL A 75 19.17 8.96 5.63
N GLU A 76 18.87 7.75 6.13
CA GLU A 76 19.85 6.85 6.72
C GLU A 76 20.90 6.39 5.68
N LEU A 77 20.46 6.04 4.46
CA LEU A 77 21.35 5.54 3.40
C LEU A 77 22.33 6.60 2.87
N VAL A 78 21.85 7.85 2.76
CA VAL A 78 22.66 8.95 2.18
C VAL A 78 23.52 9.65 3.23
N GLN A 79 23.35 9.34 4.52
CA GLN A 79 24.11 9.91 5.65
C GLN A 79 24.17 11.46 5.67
N CYS A 80 23.25 12.12 4.98
CA CYS A 80 23.25 13.56 4.78
C CYS A 80 22.61 14.38 5.90
N ALA A 81 22.02 13.73 6.93
CA ALA A 81 21.35 14.46 8.00
C ALA A 81 21.95 14.11 9.35
N GLY A 82 22.39 15.13 10.07
CA GLY A 82 22.91 15.04 11.44
C GLY A 82 21.91 14.55 12.49
N ASN A 83 20.71 14.13 12.11
CA ASN A 83 19.63 13.67 12.99
C ASN A 83 19.32 12.18 12.75
N HIS A 84 20.29 11.31 12.98
CA HIS A 84 20.16 9.86 12.86
C HIS A 84 19.02 9.30 13.75
N GLU A 85 18.80 9.85 14.93
CA GLU A 85 17.74 9.43 15.86
C GLU A 85 16.33 9.69 15.28
N LEU A 86 16.13 10.78 14.57
CA LEU A 86 14.84 11.12 13.98
C LEU A 86 14.53 10.22 12.77
N ALA A 87 15.54 9.88 11.96
CA ALA A 87 15.39 9.03 10.79
C ALA A 87 14.96 7.59 11.17
N THR A 88 15.38 7.09 12.33
CA THR A 88 15.05 5.75 12.81
C THR A 88 13.73 5.67 13.57
N ASN A 89 13.12 6.79 13.94
CA ASN A 89 11.90 6.82 14.72
C ASN A 89 10.64 6.79 13.86
N GLY A 90 10.16 5.57 13.53
CA GLY A 90 8.94 5.37 12.75
C GLY A 90 7.68 5.93 13.42
N VAL A 91 7.63 5.94 14.75
CA VAL A 91 6.49 6.45 15.53
C VAL A 91 6.33 7.96 15.31
N TYR A 92 7.42 8.70 15.28
CA TYR A 92 7.42 10.14 14.97
C TYR A 92 6.81 10.42 13.58
N TRP A 93 7.27 9.72 12.54
CA TRP A 93 6.79 9.95 11.18
C TRP A 93 5.33 9.53 10.98
N ILE A 94 4.86 8.49 11.67
CA ILE A 94 3.44 8.10 11.70
C ILE A 94 2.62 9.22 12.35
N ALA A 95 3.05 9.71 13.50
CA ALA A 95 2.35 10.77 14.22
C ALA A 95 2.30 12.07 13.41
N GLU A 96 3.40 12.49 12.80
CA GLU A 96 3.46 13.67 11.95
C GLU A 96 2.54 13.53 10.73
N THR A 97 2.60 12.40 10.01
CA THR A 97 1.81 12.20 8.81
C THR A 97 0.31 12.18 9.10
N PHE A 98 -0.12 11.46 10.14
CA PHE A 98 -1.54 11.30 10.46
C PHE A 98 -2.10 12.36 11.40
N SER A 99 -1.30 13.32 11.87
CA SER A 99 -1.82 14.53 12.54
C SER A 99 -2.64 15.42 11.60
N CYS A 100 -2.40 15.32 10.29
CA CYS A 100 -3.21 15.98 9.28
C CYS A 100 -4.37 15.09 8.83
N PRO A 101 -5.64 15.45 9.08
CA PRO A 101 -6.81 14.63 8.68
C PRO A 101 -6.88 14.36 7.18
N CYS A 102 -6.36 15.25 6.34
CA CYS A 102 -6.34 15.05 4.88
C CYS A 102 -5.51 13.83 4.49
N TYR A 103 -4.32 13.66 5.09
CA TYR A 103 -3.51 12.46 4.85
C TYR A 103 -4.22 11.21 5.33
N THR A 104 -4.85 11.24 6.50
CA THR A 104 -5.62 10.11 7.02
C THR A 104 -6.72 9.69 6.04
N VAL A 105 -7.51 10.62 5.50
CA VAL A 105 -8.55 10.31 4.51
C VAL A 105 -7.95 9.72 3.24
N ILE A 106 -6.88 10.30 2.71
CA ILE A 106 -6.20 9.78 1.51
C ILE A 106 -5.71 8.34 1.73
N TYR A 107 -5.09 8.08 2.89
CA TYR A 107 -4.62 6.74 3.23
C TYR A 107 -5.77 5.75 3.43
N LEU A 108 -6.89 6.14 4.03
CA LEU A 108 -8.06 5.26 4.17
C LEU A 108 -8.67 4.90 2.80
N VAL A 109 -8.76 5.85 1.88
CA VAL A 109 -9.22 5.58 0.50
C VAL A 109 -8.26 4.64 -0.21
N TRP A 110 -6.96 4.88 -0.07
CA TRP A 110 -5.93 3.98 -0.59
C TRP A 110 -5.99 2.58 0.00
N LEU A 111 -6.16 2.44 1.32
CA LEU A 111 -6.31 1.16 2.00
C LEU A 111 -7.56 0.41 1.54
N ALA A 112 -8.67 1.10 1.26
CA ALA A 112 -9.86 0.48 0.69
C ALA A 112 -9.61 -0.09 -0.72
N ALA A 113 -8.90 0.65 -1.57
CA ALA A 113 -8.50 0.16 -2.89
C ALA A 113 -7.51 -1.02 -2.78
N LEU A 114 -6.56 -0.93 -1.85
CA LEU A 114 -5.60 -2.00 -1.57
C LEU A 114 -6.30 -3.26 -1.04
N TRP A 115 -7.31 -3.12 -0.18
CA TRP A 115 -8.14 -4.23 0.27
C TRP A 115 -8.81 -4.98 -0.87
N MET A 116 -9.45 -4.25 -1.79
CA MET A 116 -10.09 -4.86 -2.96
C MET A 116 -9.07 -5.52 -3.89
N HIS A 117 -7.92 -4.89 -4.07
CA HIS A 117 -6.83 -5.41 -4.90
C HIS A 117 -6.25 -6.69 -4.31
N LEU A 118 -5.92 -6.70 -3.01
CA LEU A 118 -5.39 -7.87 -2.32
C LEU A 118 -6.40 -9.01 -2.25
N ASN A 119 -7.65 -8.71 -1.88
CA ASN A 119 -8.69 -9.73 -1.77
C ASN A 119 -8.87 -10.49 -3.09
N HIS A 120 -8.99 -9.76 -4.22
CA HIS A 120 -9.08 -10.40 -5.52
C HIS A 120 -7.76 -11.05 -5.94
N GLY A 121 -6.63 -10.39 -5.74
CA GLY A 121 -5.31 -10.85 -6.16
C GLY A 121 -4.89 -12.17 -5.51
N LEU A 122 -5.12 -12.32 -4.20
CA LEU A 122 -4.72 -13.51 -3.45
C LEU A 122 -5.43 -14.78 -3.94
N TRP A 123 -6.77 -14.79 -4.03
CA TRP A 123 -7.44 -16.00 -4.50
C TRP A 123 -7.25 -16.25 -5.99
N SER A 124 -7.12 -15.20 -6.78
CA SER A 124 -6.84 -15.32 -8.23
C SER A 124 -5.46 -15.89 -8.49
N SER A 125 -4.45 -15.55 -7.69
CA SER A 125 -3.11 -16.14 -7.79
C SER A 125 -3.12 -17.65 -7.51
N MET A 126 -3.94 -18.11 -6.55
CA MET A 126 -4.11 -19.56 -6.28
C MET A 126 -4.75 -20.31 -7.44
N GLN A 127 -5.64 -19.64 -8.21
CA GLN A 127 -6.14 -20.22 -9.45
C GLN A 127 -5.05 -20.37 -10.52
N THR A 128 -4.24 -19.33 -10.70
CA THR A 128 -3.15 -19.34 -11.69
C THR A 128 -2.10 -20.40 -11.37
N LEU A 129 -1.83 -20.65 -10.09
CA LEU A 129 -0.94 -21.70 -9.61
C LEU A 129 -1.54 -23.11 -9.71
N GLY A 130 -2.83 -23.24 -10.09
CA GLY A 130 -3.51 -24.54 -10.17
C GLY A 130 -3.96 -25.13 -8.83
N TRP A 131 -3.87 -24.35 -7.73
CA TRP A 131 -4.23 -24.80 -6.38
C TRP A 131 -5.72 -24.62 -6.05
N SER A 132 -6.54 -24.26 -7.02
CA SER A 132 -7.97 -24.03 -6.87
C SER A 132 -8.80 -25.12 -7.51
N GLY A 133 -9.00 -26.26 -6.83
CA GLY A 133 -10.01 -27.26 -7.18
C GLY A 133 -11.42 -26.79 -6.81
N LYS A 134 -12.46 -27.55 -7.21
CA LYS A 134 -13.88 -27.21 -6.94
C LYS A 134 -14.17 -26.84 -5.46
N VAL A 135 -13.52 -27.53 -4.52
CA VAL A 135 -13.66 -27.29 -3.07
C VAL A 135 -12.80 -26.12 -2.61
N TRP A 136 -11.57 -26.04 -3.09
CA TRP A 136 -10.60 -25.04 -2.66
C TRP A 136 -10.88 -23.64 -3.19
N PHE A 137 -11.56 -23.49 -4.31
CA PHE A 137 -11.94 -22.21 -4.87
C PHE A 137 -12.68 -21.31 -3.85
N ASN A 138 -13.74 -21.83 -3.23
CA ASN A 138 -14.50 -21.07 -2.23
C ASN A 138 -13.70 -20.83 -0.94
N ARG A 139 -12.85 -21.79 -0.55
CA ARG A 139 -11.97 -21.64 0.62
C ARG A 139 -10.93 -20.55 0.40
N TRP A 140 -10.27 -20.50 -0.75
CA TRP A 140 -9.31 -19.44 -1.05
C TRP A 140 -9.95 -18.05 -1.09
N ARG A 141 -11.17 -17.94 -1.61
CA ARG A 141 -11.92 -16.66 -1.54
C ARG A 141 -12.19 -16.22 -0.10
N ALA A 142 -12.61 -17.13 0.75
CA ALA A 142 -12.84 -16.82 2.17
C ALA A 142 -11.53 -16.47 2.89
N ILE A 143 -10.46 -17.23 2.69
CA ILE A 143 -9.15 -16.97 3.27
C ILE A 143 -8.62 -15.61 2.81
N SER A 144 -8.68 -15.31 1.52
CA SER A 144 -8.25 -14.02 0.97
C SER A 144 -9.01 -12.85 1.60
N CYS A 145 -10.32 -12.98 1.75
CA CYS A 145 -11.16 -11.96 2.37
C CYS A 145 -10.78 -11.75 3.85
N ILE A 146 -10.63 -12.81 4.61
CA ILE A 146 -10.28 -12.73 6.05
C ILE A 146 -8.89 -12.12 6.22
N VAL A 147 -7.89 -12.63 5.51
CA VAL A 147 -6.50 -12.17 5.63
C VAL A 147 -6.37 -10.71 5.21
N SER A 148 -6.92 -10.34 4.05
CA SER A 148 -6.89 -8.95 3.57
C SER A 148 -7.59 -8.01 4.54
N THR A 149 -8.74 -8.42 5.09
CA THR A 149 -9.52 -7.59 6.02
C THR A 149 -8.75 -7.36 7.31
N ILE A 150 -8.16 -8.40 7.91
CA ILE A 150 -7.37 -8.27 9.14
C ILE A 150 -6.20 -7.31 8.92
N ILE A 151 -5.42 -7.50 7.85
CA ILE A 151 -4.26 -6.66 7.56
C ILE A 151 -4.68 -5.20 7.39
N ILE A 152 -5.69 -4.95 6.57
CA ILE A 152 -6.12 -3.57 6.26
C ILE A 152 -6.75 -2.88 7.48
N LEU A 153 -7.52 -3.60 8.30
CA LEU A 153 -8.06 -3.05 9.53
C LEU A 153 -6.97 -2.68 10.53
N MET A 154 -5.90 -3.45 10.63
CA MET A 154 -4.76 -3.09 11.50
C MET A 154 -4.12 -1.77 11.05
N PHE A 155 -3.85 -1.60 9.75
CA PHE A 155 -3.28 -0.34 9.24
C PHE A 155 -4.25 0.83 9.37
N ALA A 156 -5.55 0.62 9.08
CA ALA A 156 -6.57 1.65 9.24
C ALA A 156 -6.72 2.09 10.71
N ALA A 157 -6.67 1.14 11.65
CA ALA A 157 -6.73 1.46 13.08
C ALA A 157 -5.57 2.35 13.52
N VAL A 158 -4.33 2.09 13.04
CA VAL A 158 -3.17 2.94 13.31
C VAL A 158 -3.42 4.35 12.75
N ALA A 159 -3.78 4.48 11.47
CA ALA A 159 -4.00 5.79 10.86
C ALA A 159 -5.08 6.61 11.59
N VAL A 160 -6.17 5.97 11.98
CA VAL A 160 -7.28 6.61 12.72
C VAL A 160 -6.87 6.98 14.14
N ALA A 161 -6.19 6.09 14.87
CA ALA A 161 -5.74 6.35 16.23
C ALA A 161 -4.85 7.60 16.31
N TYR A 162 -3.88 7.72 15.41
CA TYR A 162 -2.98 8.88 15.36
C TYR A 162 -3.70 10.17 14.90
N CYS A 163 -4.70 10.07 14.02
CA CYS A 163 -5.55 11.19 13.64
C CYS A 163 -6.33 11.75 14.83
N PHE A 164 -6.81 10.89 15.73
CA PHE A 164 -7.50 11.29 16.97
C PHE A 164 -6.56 11.68 18.12
N GLY A 165 -5.29 11.86 17.84
CA GLY A 165 -4.33 12.39 18.81
C GLY A 165 -3.67 11.36 19.71
N TYR A 166 -3.76 10.05 19.35
CA TYR A 166 -2.95 9.04 20.05
C TYR A 166 -1.47 9.39 19.94
N ARG A 167 -0.79 9.56 21.07
CA ARG A 167 0.63 9.85 21.17
C ARG A 167 1.23 8.92 22.23
N PRO A 168 2.01 7.90 21.86
CA PRO A 168 2.77 7.11 22.83
C PRO A 168 3.78 8.01 23.57
N CYS A 169 4.10 7.68 24.82
CA CYS A 169 4.93 8.50 25.73
C CYS A 169 6.30 8.87 25.14
N ASP A 170 6.88 7.99 24.32
CA ASP A 170 8.20 8.17 23.71
C ASP A 170 8.28 9.32 22.68
N ILE A 171 7.14 9.78 22.15
CA ILE A 171 7.14 10.89 21.17
C ILE A 171 7.50 12.22 21.81
N ASN A 172 7.09 12.46 23.04
CA ASN A 172 7.36 13.72 23.73
C ASN A 172 8.86 13.90 23.99
N ASP A 173 9.57 12.83 24.28
CA ASP A 173 11.02 12.85 24.49
C ASP A 173 11.75 13.16 23.19
N VAL A 174 11.34 12.55 22.06
CA VAL A 174 11.95 12.80 20.75
C VAL A 174 11.60 14.18 20.20
N ALA A 175 10.36 14.66 20.42
CA ALA A 175 9.98 16.03 20.04
C ALA A 175 10.77 17.08 20.84
N ASN A 176 11.06 16.81 22.12
CA ASN A 176 11.91 17.67 22.95
C ASN A 176 13.36 17.69 22.46
N VAL A 177 13.91 16.55 22.05
CA VAL A 177 15.25 16.45 21.44
C VAL A 177 15.29 17.17 20.09
N ALA A 178 14.29 16.99 19.23
CA ALA A 178 14.20 17.69 17.94
C ALA A 178 14.09 19.22 18.12
N ASN A 179 13.28 19.68 19.06
CA ASN A 179 13.14 21.10 19.39
C ASN A 179 14.41 21.68 20.00
N ALA A 180 15.13 20.91 20.81
CA ALA A 180 16.43 21.33 21.38
C ALA A 180 17.49 21.46 20.29
N CYS A 181 17.52 20.59 19.28
CA CYS A 181 18.41 20.71 18.11
C CYS A 181 18.07 21.92 17.22
N HIS A 182 16.80 22.29 17.09
CA HIS A 182 16.37 23.49 16.35
C HIS A 182 16.63 24.79 17.14
N ALA A 183 16.55 24.74 18.47
CA ALA A 183 16.82 25.91 19.34
C ALA A 183 18.32 26.14 19.56
N GLY A 184 19.15 25.12 19.43
CA GLY A 184 20.61 25.19 19.55
C GLY A 184 21.31 25.43 18.20
N GLY A 185 20.81 26.33 17.38
CA GLY A 185 21.39 26.68 16.09
C GLY A 185 22.81 27.20 16.20
N SER A 186 23.76 26.29 16.27
CA SER A 186 25.17 26.47 15.87
C SER A 186 25.93 25.16 16.06
N CYS A 187 26.03 24.38 15.04
CA CYS A 187 27.19 23.54 14.77
C CYS A 187 27.56 23.69 13.30
#